data_633a350604a4e794230311057e045f29
#
_entry.id   633a350604a4e794230311057e045f29
#
_cell.length_a   1.000
_cell.length_b   1.000
_cell.length_c   1.000
_cell.angle_alpha   90.00
_cell.angle_beta   90.00
_cell.angle_gamma   90.00
#
_symmetry.space_group_name_H-M   'P 1'
#
loop_
_entity.id
_entity.type
_entity.pdbx_description
1 polymer ?
#
loop_
_entity_poly.entity_id
_entity_poly.type
_entity_poly.pdbx_seq_one_letter_code
_entity_poly.pdbx_strand_id
1 'polypeptide(L)' 'MDVLLFGIIAEKAGRERLAITASDTRELRARLTDAMPFLASLSYAIAVDRHLLRDDRPLNGDEEIALLPPFAGG' A
#
# COMPACT_ATOMS: atom_id res chain seq x y z
N MET A 1 -9.35 -5.62 -4.18
CA MET A 1 -8.04 -6.29 -4.21
C MET A 1 -7.43 -6.34 -2.83
N ASP A 2 -6.65 -7.37 -2.56
CA ASP A 2 -5.97 -7.50 -1.28
C ASP A 2 -4.72 -6.65 -1.23
N VAL A 3 -4.57 -5.93 -0.13
CA VAL A 3 -3.37 -5.14 0.13
C VAL A 3 -2.65 -5.80 1.29
N LEU A 4 -1.44 -6.28 1.04
CA LEU A 4 -0.61 -6.91 2.06
C LEU A 4 0.23 -5.86 2.79
N LEU A 5 0.26 -5.95 4.11
CA LEU A 5 0.98 -5.00 4.95
C LEU A 5 2.17 -5.69 5.60
N PHE A 6 3.30 -4.99 5.62
CA PHE A 6 4.54 -5.56 6.18
C PHE A 6 5.16 -4.64 7.22
N GLY A 7 5.96 -5.24 8.10
CA GLY A 7 6.77 -4.52 9.07
C GLY A 7 5.98 -3.56 9.94
N ILE A 8 6.51 -2.35 10.08
CA ILE A 8 5.91 -1.34 10.95
C ILE A 8 4.49 -0.95 10.48
N ILE A 9 4.21 -1.08 9.20
CA ILE A 9 2.87 -0.77 8.68
C ILE A 9 1.87 -1.77 9.24
N ALA A 10 2.19 -3.06 9.20
CA ALA A 10 1.33 -4.10 9.76
C ALA A 10 1.16 -3.91 11.27
N GLU A 11 2.22 -3.54 11.98
CA GLU A 11 2.15 -3.32 13.42
C GLU A 11 1.22 -2.17 13.76
N LYS A 12 1.36 -1.04 13.07
CA LYS A 12 0.53 0.13 13.34
C LYS A 12 -0.92 -0.11 12.95
N ALA A 13 -1.15 -0.87 11.89
CA ALA A 13 -2.50 -1.17 11.43
C ALA A 13 -3.16 -2.24 12.31
N GLY A 14 -2.37 -3.07 12.98
CA GLY A 14 -2.89 -4.17 13.77
C GLY A 14 -3.44 -5.30 12.91
N ARG A 15 -2.96 -5.41 11.67
CA ARG A 15 -3.43 -6.42 10.73
C ARG A 15 -2.40 -6.61 9.61
N GLU A 16 -2.47 -7.74 8.93
CA GLU A 16 -1.52 -8.08 7.89
C GLU A 16 -2.05 -7.84 6.48
N ARG A 17 -3.35 -7.65 6.33
CA ARG A 17 -3.97 -7.37 5.02
C ARG A 17 -5.29 -6.66 5.19
N LEU A 18 -5.69 -5.99 4.13
CA LEU A 18 -7.04 -5.42 4.05
C LEU A 18 -7.48 -5.38 2.60
N ALA A 19 -8.78 -5.30 2.40
CA ALA A 19 -9.34 -5.22 1.06
C ALA A 19 -9.62 -3.76 0.71
N ILE A 20 -9.14 -3.32 -0.45
CA ILE A 20 -9.35 -1.96 -0.94
C ILE A 20 -9.78 -2.06 -2.40
N THR A 21 -10.72 -1.23 -2.81
CA THR A 21 -11.10 -1.09 -4.20
C THR A 21 -10.60 0.24 -4.72
N ALA A 22 -9.90 0.22 -5.83
CA ALA A 22 -9.39 1.45 -6.46
C ALA A 22 -9.21 1.19 -7.95
N SER A 23 -9.42 2.22 -8.75
CA SER A 23 -9.30 2.11 -10.20
C SER A 23 -7.90 2.48 -10.71
N ASP A 24 -7.09 3.11 -9.86
CA ASP A 24 -5.70 3.40 -10.17
C ASP A 24 -4.92 3.55 -8.87
N THR A 25 -3.60 3.68 -8.99
CA THR A 25 -2.75 3.74 -7.81
C THR A 25 -2.87 5.06 -7.05
N ARG A 26 -3.27 6.12 -7.71
CA ARG A 26 -3.50 7.40 -7.03
C ARG A 26 -4.70 7.28 -6.09
N GLU A 27 -5.79 6.72 -6.59
CA GLU A 27 -6.97 6.46 -5.76
C GLU A 27 -6.64 5.47 -4.65
N LEU A 28 -5.83 4.46 -4.96
CA LEU A 28 -5.39 3.49 -3.97
C LEU A 28 -4.70 4.18 -2.79
N ARG A 29 -3.77 5.10 -3.06
CA ARG A 29 -3.07 5.82 -2.01
C ARG A 29 -4.03 6.65 -1.16
N ALA A 30 -4.97 7.31 -1.79
CA ALA A 30 -5.95 8.12 -1.06
C ALA A 30 -6.80 7.23 -0.14
N ARG A 31 -7.27 6.11 -0.64
CA ARG A 31 -8.10 5.21 0.16
C ARG A 31 -7.31 4.54 1.28
N LEU A 32 -6.04 4.21 1.02
CA LEU A 32 -5.18 3.65 2.06
C LEU A 32 -4.95 4.65 3.19
N THR A 33 -4.72 5.92 2.84
CA THR A 33 -4.52 6.97 3.84
C THR A 33 -5.80 7.23 4.63
N ASP A 34 -6.96 7.13 3.99
CA ASP A 34 -8.24 7.24 4.70
C ASP A 34 -8.42 6.10 5.69
N ALA A 35 -8.07 4.89 5.29
CA ALA A 35 -8.20 3.72 6.16
C ALA A 35 -7.13 3.69 7.24
N MET A 36 -5.94 4.19 6.94
CA MET A 36 -4.79 4.17 7.86
C MET A 36 -4.13 5.55 7.85
N PRO A 37 -4.68 6.52 8.60
CA PRO A 37 -4.18 7.90 8.56
C PRO A 37 -2.70 8.06 8.91
N PHE A 38 -2.11 7.12 9.63
CA PHE A 38 -0.68 7.19 9.96
C PHE A 38 0.20 7.15 8.71
N LEU A 39 -0.32 6.66 7.59
CA LEU A 39 0.45 6.62 6.34
C LEU A 39 0.82 8.01 5.83
N ALA A 40 0.07 9.04 6.21
CA ALA A 40 0.36 10.40 5.77
C ALA A 40 1.71 10.91 6.27
N SER A 41 2.20 10.36 7.38
CA SER A 41 3.48 10.77 7.97
C SER A 41 4.56 9.69 7.85
N LEU A 42 4.31 8.67 7.04
CA LEU A 42 5.22 7.55 6.88
C LEU A 42 5.63 7.42 5.41
N SER A 43 6.94 7.29 5.16
CA SER A 43 7.40 6.92 3.83
C SER A 43 7.18 5.45 3.62
N TYR A 44 6.61 5.07 2.49
CA TYR A 44 6.41 3.67 2.18
C TYR A 44 6.45 3.47 0.66
N ALA A 45 6.70 2.23 0.25
CA ALA A 45 6.69 1.87 -1.16
C ALA A 45 5.48 0.98 -1.44
N ILE A 46 4.97 1.05 -2.65
CA ILE A 46 3.89 0.20 -3.12
C ILE A 46 4.46 -0.75 -4.15
N ALA A 47 4.17 -2.03 -4.02
CA ALA A 47 4.47 -3.02 -5.05
C ALA A 47 3.16 -3.50 -5.64
N VAL A 48 3.11 -3.61 -6.97
CA VAL A 48 1.97 -4.12 -7.71
C VAL A 48 2.43 -5.37 -8.43
N ASP A 49 1.81 -6.50 -8.11
CA ASP A 49 2.18 -7.80 -8.66
C ASP A 49 3.69 -8.05 -8.52
N ARG A 50 4.22 -7.74 -7.33
CA ARG A 50 5.62 -7.97 -6.95
C ARG A 50 6.63 -7.07 -7.65
N HIS A 51 6.15 -5.98 -8.27
CA HIS A 51 7.03 -5.00 -8.90
C HIS A 51 6.85 -3.66 -8.20
N LEU A 52 7.95 -3.04 -7.81
CA LEU A 52 7.89 -1.73 -7.17
C LEU A 52 7.27 -0.71 -8.12
N LEU A 53 6.29 0.01 -7.60
CA LEU A 53 5.61 1.04 -8.36
C LEU A 53 6.49 2.29 -8.42
N ARG A 54 6.70 2.80 -9.62
CA ARG A 54 7.47 4.05 -9.82
C ARG A 54 6.55 5.20 -10.19
N ASP A 55 5.57 4.92 -11.02
CA ASP A 55 4.62 5.93 -11.48
C ASP A 55 3.21 5.40 -11.28
N ASP A 56 2.25 6.33 -11.17
CA ASP A 56 0.87 5.92 -11.04
C ASP A 56 0.41 5.17 -12.28
N ARG A 57 -0.45 4.19 -12.07
CA ARG A 57 -0.94 3.34 -13.14
C ARG A 57 -2.37 2.90 -12.88
N PRO A 58 -3.12 2.54 -13.93
CA PRO A 58 -4.45 1.97 -13.75
C PRO A 58 -4.38 0.60 -13.08
N LEU A 59 -5.46 0.26 -12.38
CA LEU A 59 -5.59 -1.04 -11.71
C LEU A 59 -6.85 -1.73 -12.22
N ASN A 60 -6.77 -3.06 -12.37
CA ASN A 60 -7.92 -3.87 -12.79
C ASN A 60 -8.80 -4.29 -11.61
N GLY A 61 -8.22 -4.33 -10.42
CA GLY A 61 -8.94 -4.77 -9.24
C GLY A 61 -8.54 -6.17 -8.77
N ASP A 62 -7.70 -6.87 -9.50
CA ASP A 62 -7.24 -8.21 -9.14
C ASP A 62 -5.73 -8.29 -8.93
N GLU A 63 -5.04 -7.15 -8.92
CA GLU A 63 -3.62 -7.13 -8.65
C GLU A 63 -3.32 -7.45 -7.19
N GLU A 64 -2.12 -7.98 -6.95
CA GLU A 64 -1.60 -8.15 -5.61
C GLU A 64 -0.87 -6.86 -5.23
N ILE A 65 -1.34 -6.22 -4.17
CA ILE A 65 -0.73 -4.97 -3.70
C ILE A 65 0.03 -5.26 -2.41
N ALA A 66 1.21 -4.69 -2.27
CA ALA A 66 1.97 -4.79 -1.03
C ALA A 66 2.45 -3.40 -0.63
N LEU A 67 2.31 -3.08 0.66
CA LEU A 67 2.87 -1.87 1.24
C LEU A 67 4.13 -2.25 1.99
N LEU A 68 5.24 -1.68 1.57
CA LEU A 68 6.53 -1.98 2.13
C LEU A 68 7.02 -0.81 2.97
N PRO A 69 7.48 -1.06 4.20
CA PRO A 69 7.97 0.03 5.04
C PRO A 69 9.27 0.60 4.48
N PRO A 70 9.67 1.81 4.91
CA PRO A 70 10.93 2.36 4.45
C PRO A 70 12.08 1.50 4.94
N PHE A 71 13.10 1.35 4.10
CA PHE A 71 14.28 0.57 4.47
C PHE A 71 15.19 1.43 5.32
N ALA A 72 15.33 1.07 6.57
CA ALA A 72 16.22 1.77 7.49
C ALA A 72 17.66 1.58 7.04
N GLY A 73 18.41 2.64 7.02
CA GLY A 73 19.82 2.61 6.65
C GLY A 73 20.01 2.30 5.18
N GLY A 74 18.97 2.35 4.50
CA GLY A 74 18.78 2.02 3.10
C GLY A 74 19.74 2.13 2.19
#